data_3f89cbb9ca05c1b5304b2d3e05599d9c
#
_entry.id   3f89cbb9ca05c1b5304b2d3e05599d9c
#
_cell.length_a   1.000
_cell.length_b   1.000
_cell.length_c   1.000
_cell.angle_alpha   90.00
_cell.angle_beta   90.00
_cell.angle_gamma   90.00
#
_symmetry.space_group_name_H-M   'P 1'
#
loop_
_entity.id
_entity.type
_entity.pdbx_description
1 polymer ?
#
loop_
_entity_poly.entity_id
_entity_poly.type
_entity_poly.pdbx_seq_one_letter_code
_entity_poly.pdbx_strand_id
1 'polypeptide(L)'
;MIGTQVVAARDALTRQRRALSNFVNDQEPTALAVVSVMTLALLVAFVGFLAVSPLAIVPFAVFVVAAGYGWLNHQALTARMLTFAMTVGTILILLLITVFIFVESIPVFVYESTTVFGISVPGLRMFTRVQWDAVSPPIRYSMVPMIHGTVMVTLIATAVAAPLGVSAALFLSEIAPAAVREVVKPGVEILAGIPSIVYGFIGFTILGPWAADQFRTTGQGSYLFVGIVVGLMALPTVVSVAEDALSSVPESMKSGSLAMGTTDWQTMTSITIPAAFSGVSAAVLLGVGRAIGETMAATVMLRGVPQLTKPLYNAFYGQSTLTSLIANNYGEADGLQMDAL
;
A
#
# COMPACT_ATOMS: atom_id res chain seq x y z
N MET A 1 14.68 4.59 -35.95
CA MET A 1 14.34 4.60 -34.51
C MET A 1 14.78 3.36 -33.73
N ILE A 2 14.61 2.14 -34.26
CA ILE A 2 15.01 0.90 -33.54
C ILE A 2 16.53 0.78 -33.36
N GLY A 3 17.32 1.17 -34.37
CA GLY A 3 18.79 1.07 -34.31
C GLY A 3 19.45 1.98 -33.26
N THR A 4 18.93 3.18 -33.03
CA THR A 4 19.44 4.12 -32.02
C THR A 4 19.16 3.67 -30.59
N GLN A 5 18.03 3.01 -30.35
CA GLN A 5 17.71 2.45 -29.03
C GLN A 5 18.57 1.22 -28.67
N VAL A 6 18.88 0.38 -29.66
CA VAL A 6 19.75 -0.79 -29.47
C VAL A 6 21.19 -0.36 -29.16
N VAL A 7 21.71 0.67 -29.84
CA VAL A 7 23.05 1.23 -29.58
C VAL A 7 23.09 1.87 -28.19
N ALA A 8 22.09 2.66 -27.80
CA ALA A 8 22.02 3.27 -26.47
C ALA A 8 21.94 2.22 -25.33
N ALA A 9 21.19 1.13 -25.53
CA ALA A 9 21.13 0.02 -24.59
C ALA A 9 22.48 -0.71 -24.47
N ARG A 10 23.17 -0.93 -25.57
CA ARG A 10 24.51 -1.55 -25.59
C ARG A 10 25.55 -0.68 -24.90
N ASP A 11 25.50 0.63 -25.11
CA ASP A 11 26.40 1.59 -24.46
C ASP A 11 26.12 1.71 -22.93
N ALA A 12 24.85 1.62 -22.53
CA ALA A 12 24.47 1.57 -21.12
C ALA A 12 24.99 0.29 -20.45
N LEU A 13 24.85 -0.88 -21.09
CA LEU A 13 25.35 -2.15 -20.61
C LEU A 13 26.89 -2.18 -20.50
N THR A 14 27.59 -1.58 -21.49
CA THR A 14 29.06 -1.50 -21.45
C THR A 14 29.57 -0.56 -20.35
N ARG A 15 28.90 0.55 -20.08
CA ARG A 15 29.19 1.45 -18.95
C ARG A 15 28.94 0.76 -17.61
N GLN A 16 27.84 0.05 -17.47
CA GLN A 16 27.56 -0.73 -16.25
C GLN A 16 28.58 -1.84 -16.02
N ARG A 17 28.99 -2.57 -17.06
CA ARG A 17 30.06 -3.58 -16.93
C ARG A 17 31.41 -2.98 -16.50
N ARG A 18 31.80 -1.84 -17.06
CA ARG A 18 33.03 -1.14 -16.65
C ARG A 18 32.95 -0.63 -15.21
N ALA A 19 31.81 -0.07 -14.81
CA ALA A 19 31.60 0.38 -13.44
C ALA A 19 31.67 -0.79 -12.43
N LEU A 20 31.07 -1.94 -12.77
CA LEU A 20 31.15 -3.16 -11.98
C LEU A 20 32.57 -3.71 -11.90
N SER A 21 33.31 -3.77 -13.03
CA SER A 21 34.68 -4.28 -13.02
C SER A 21 35.63 -3.38 -12.20
N ASN A 22 35.47 -2.06 -12.30
CA ASN A 22 36.24 -1.12 -11.50
C ASN A 22 35.89 -1.25 -10.01
N PHE A 23 34.62 -1.37 -9.67
CA PHE A 23 34.20 -1.58 -8.30
C PHE A 23 34.73 -2.87 -7.69
N VAL A 24 34.75 -3.97 -8.46
CA VAL A 24 35.28 -5.27 -8.02
C VAL A 24 36.80 -5.18 -7.83
N ASN A 25 37.52 -4.51 -8.74
CA ASN A 25 38.96 -4.38 -8.66
C ASN A 25 39.45 -3.49 -7.51
N ASP A 26 38.62 -2.56 -7.05
CA ASP A 26 38.95 -1.66 -5.93
C ASP A 26 38.69 -2.29 -4.55
N GLN A 27 38.09 -3.50 -4.49
CA GLN A 27 37.79 -4.17 -3.23
C GLN A 27 38.89 -5.17 -2.82
N GLU A 28 39.08 -5.33 -1.52
CA GLU A 28 39.96 -6.35 -0.99
C GLU A 28 39.48 -7.76 -1.37
N PRO A 29 40.42 -8.68 -1.76
CA PRO A 29 40.05 -10.05 -2.14
C PRO A 29 39.26 -10.80 -1.05
N THR A 30 39.56 -10.53 0.22
CA THR A 30 38.86 -11.11 1.38
C THR A 30 37.43 -10.63 1.48
N ALA A 31 37.17 -9.35 1.23
CA ALA A 31 35.81 -8.78 1.21
C ALA A 31 34.96 -9.37 0.08
N LEU A 32 35.55 -9.53 -1.11
CA LEU A 32 34.90 -10.19 -2.24
C LEU A 32 34.57 -11.66 -1.96
N ALA A 33 35.49 -12.39 -1.31
CA ALA A 33 35.27 -13.78 -0.93
C ALA A 33 34.07 -13.90 0.05
N VAL A 34 33.99 -13.03 1.06
CA VAL A 34 32.89 -13.00 2.02
C VAL A 34 31.55 -12.74 1.33
N VAL A 35 31.48 -11.72 0.46
CA VAL A 35 30.25 -11.40 -0.28
C VAL A 35 29.86 -12.53 -1.23
N SER A 36 30.82 -13.18 -1.86
CA SER A 36 30.55 -14.33 -2.75
C SER A 36 29.97 -15.51 -1.96
N VAL A 37 30.54 -15.82 -0.78
CA VAL A 37 30.00 -16.87 0.11
C VAL A 37 28.60 -16.49 0.58
N MET A 38 28.37 -15.25 1.01
CA MET A 38 27.04 -14.78 1.42
C MET A 38 26.00 -14.93 0.29
N THR A 39 26.36 -14.49 -0.92
CA THR A 39 25.47 -14.54 -2.08
C THR A 39 25.13 -15.99 -2.45
N LEU A 40 26.15 -16.85 -2.54
CA LEU A 40 25.95 -18.25 -2.89
C LEU A 40 25.13 -18.99 -1.82
N ALA A 41 25.47 -18.78 -0.54
CA ALA A 41 24.76 -19.41 0.57
C ALA A 41 23.29 -18.97 0.61
N LEU A 42 23.00 -17.68 0.38
CA LEU A 42 21.63 -17.16 0.33
C LEU A 42 20.83 -17.73 -0.86
N LEU A 43 21.45 -17.84 -2.05
CA LEU A 43 20.81 -18.43 -3.22
C LEU A 43 20.51 -19.91 -3.00
N VAL A 44 21.44 -20.69 -2.46
CA VAL A 44 21.23 -22.12 -2.17
C VAL A 44 20.15 -22.31 -1.09
N ALA A 45 20.15 -21.47 -0.05
CA ALA A 45 19.10 -21.47 0.97
C ALA A 45 17.73 -21.17 0.36
N PHE A 46 17.65 -20.19 -0.53
CA PHE A 46 16.40 -19.82 -1.20
C PHE A 46 15.88 -20.93 -2.12
N VAL A 47 16.74 -21.55 -2.91
CA VAL A 47 16.36 -22.71 -3.75
C VAL A 47 15.90 -23.88 -2.87
N GLY A 48 16.63 -24.16 -1.78
CA GLY A 48 16.25 -25.19 -0.82
C GLY A 48 14.90 -24.92 -0.14
N PHE A 49 14.62 -23.64 0.16
CA PHE A 49 13.32 -23.21 0.69
C PHE A 49 12.18 -23.46 -0.32
N LEU A 50 12.36 -23.08 -1.57
CA LEU A 50 11.36 -23.33 -2.64
C LEU A 50 11.12 -24.83 -2.88
N ALA A 51 12.16 -25.65 -2.68
CA ALA A 51 12.05 -27.11 -2.76
C ALA A 51 11.50 -27.75 -1.48
N VAL A 52 11.03 -26.93 -0.50
CA VAL A 52 10.52 -27.38 0.80
C VAL A 52 11.50 -28.33 1.51
N SER A 53 12.81 -28.15 1.30
CA SER A 53 13.84 -29.01 1.87
C SER A 53 14.29 -28.51 3.25
N PRO A 54 14.23 -29.34 4.31
CA PRO A 54 14.74 -28.96 5.63
C PRO A 54 16.24 -28.67 5.65
N LEU A 55 16.98 -29.16 4.65
CA LEU A 55 18.42 -28.88 4.50
C LEU A 55 18.73 -27.42 4.12
N ALA A 56 17.73 -26.62 3.74
CA ALA A 56 17.89 -25.20 3.46
C ALA A 56 18.44 -24.41 4.67
N ILE A 57 18.26 -24.93 5.89
CA ILE A 57 18.78 -24.30 7.11
C ILE A 57 20.31 -24.24 7.15
N VAL A 58 21.00 -25.20 6.52
CA VAL A 58 22.46 -25.29 6.52
C VAL A 58 23.08 -24.12 5.73
N PRO A 59 22.75 -23.89 4.44
CA PRO A 59 23.27 -22.74 3.71
C PRO A 59 22.79 -21.41 4.32
N PHE A 60 21.60 -21.36 4.92
CA PHE A 60 21.18 -20.16 5.64
C PHE A 60 22.06 -19.88 6.85
N ALA A 61 22.45 -20.88 7.64
CA ALA A 61 23.39 -20.72 8.74
C ALA A 61 24.76 -20.23 8.26
N VAL A 62 25.26 -20.77 7.12
CA VAL A 62 26.50 -20.30 6.48
C VAL A 62 26.39 -18.82 6.09
N PHE A 63 25.26 -18.40 5.53
CA PHE A 63 24.98 -16.99 5.21
C PHE A 63 25.06 -16.11 6.46
N VAL A 64 24.41 -16.51 7.57
CA VAL A 64 24.40 -15.73 8.83
C VAL A 64 25.80 -15.58 9.40
N VAL A 65 26.59 -16.68 9.42
CA VAL A 65 27.98 -16.65 9.91
C VAL A 65 28.86 -15.75 9.02
N ALA A 66 28.74 -15.90 7.70
CA ALA A 66 29.50 -15.06 6.74
C ALA A 66 29.10 -13.58 6.85
N ALA A 67 27.81 -13.28 7.05
CA ALA A 67 27.32 -11.92 7.27
C ALA A 67 27.85 -11.33 8.58
N GLY A 68 27.88 -12.10 9.67
CA GLY A 68 28.49 -11.70 10.94
C GLY A 68 30.00 -11.40 10.82
N TYR A 69 30.73 -12.26 10.16
CA TYR A 69 32.13 -12.02 9.87
C TYR A 69 32.36 -10.79 9.00
N GLY A 70 31.57 -10.66 7.92
CA GLY A 70 31.63 -9.48 7.04
C GLY A 70 31.27 -8.18 7.76
N TRP A 71 30.33 -8.22 8.69
CA TRP A 71 29.96 -7.05 9.51
C TRP A 71 31.11 -6.60 10.42
N LEU A 72 31.89 -7.52 10.96
CA LEU A 72 33.01 -7.19 11.83
C LEU A 72 34.24 -6.67 11.06
N ASN A 73 34.50 -7.19 9.84
CA ASN A 73 35.72 -6.92 9.10
C ASN A 73 35.56 -6.03 7.86
N HIS A 74 34.37 -6.04 7.22
CA HIS A 74 34.09 -5.37 5.94
C HIS A 74 32.69 -4.71 5.93
N GLN A 75 32.39 -3.85 6.92
CA GLN A 75 31.05 -3.30 7.19
C GLN A 75 30.40 -2.67 5.96
N ALA A 76 31.11 -1.80 5.22
CA ALA A 76 30.52 -1.05 4.11
C ALA A 76 30.03 -1.96 2.97
N LEU A 77 30.79 -3.00 2.62
CA LEU A 77 30.44 -3.93 1.57
C LEU A 77 29.34 -4.89 2.02
N THR A 78 29.43 -5.37 3.27
CA THR A 78 28.39 -6.23 3.88
C THR A 78 27.07 -5.52 3.99
N ALA A 79 27.04 -4.26 4.46
CA ALA A 79 25.83 -3.45 4.53
C ALA A 79 25.18 -3.27 3.14
N ARG A 80 25.98 -2.95 2.11
CA ARG A 80 25.49 -2.83 0.72
C ARG A 80 24.89 -4.14 0.21
N MET A 81 25.59 -5.26 0.45
CA MET A 81 25.11 -6.59 0.04
C MET A 81 23.81 -6.95 0.76
N LEU A 82 23.72 -6.75 2.08
CA LEU A 82 22.50 -7.02 2.84
C LEU A 82 21.34 -6.15 2.37
N THR A 83 21.54 -4.84 2.19
CA THR A 83 20.52 -3.93 1.68
C THR A 83 20.04 -4.35 0.28
N PHE A 84 20.97 -4.70 -0.62
CA PHE A 84 20.65 -5.20 -1.95
C PHE A 84 19.86 -6.51 -1.89
N ALA A 85 20.31 -7.48 -1.07
CA ALA A 85 19.65 -8.77 -0.91
C ALA A 85 18.24 -8.62 -0.33
N MET A 86 18.04 -7.74 0.67
CA MET A 86 16.72 -7.43 1.23
C MET A 86 15.81 -6.79 0.18
N THR A 87 16.31 -5.83 -0.59
CA THR A 87 15.53 -5.18 -1.65
C THR A 87 15.09 -6.16 -2.73
N VAL A 88 16.06 -6.95 -3.26
CA VAL A 88 15.77 -7.96 -4.28
C VAL A 88 14.85 -9.04 -3.72
N GLY A 89 15.10 -9.50 -2.49
CA GLY A 89 14.24 -10.49 -1.81
C GLY A 89 12.81 -10.02 -1.65
N THR A 90 12.60 -8.77 -1.21
CA THR A 90 11.26 -8.19 -1.07
C THR A 90 10.53 -8.13 -2.42
N ILE A 91 11.20 -7.63 -3.46
CA ILE A 91 10.62 -7.55 -4.81
C ILE A 91 10.28 -8.95 -5.34
N LEU A 92 11.17 -9.92 -5.13
CA LEU A 92 11.00 -11.30 -5.60
C LEU A 92 9.85 -12.00 -4.87
N ILE A 93 9.71 -11.81 -3.55
CA ILE A 93 8.59 -12.36 -2.77
C ILE A 93 7.27 -11.75 -3.26
N LEU A 94 7.21 -10.42 -3.44
CA LEU A 94 6.02 -9.76 -3.97
C LEU A 94 5.65 -10.27 -5.36
N LEU A 95 6.64 -10.46 -6.22
CA LEU A 95 6.42 -11.03 -7.57
C LEU A 95 5.88 -12.46 -7.49
N LEU A 96 6.49 -13.31 -6.64
CA LEU A 96 6.05 -14.70 -6.47
C LEU A 96 4.61 -14.77 -5.94
N ILE A 97 4.27 -13.97 -4.93
CA ILE A 97 2.90 -13.89 -4.39
C ILE A 97 1.93 -13.45 -5.50
N THR A 98 2.29 -12.41 -6.26
CA THR A 98 1.44 -11.90 -7.34
C THR A 98 1.22 -12.95 -8.42
N VAL A 99 2.28 -13.64 -8.86
CA VAL A 99 2.20 -14.71 -9.88
C VAL A 99 1.39 -15.89 -9.34
N PHE A 100 1.62 -16.29 -8.09
CA PHE A 100 0.88 -17.39 -7.46
C PHE A 100 -0.62 -17.10 -7.42
N ILE A 101 -1.03 -15.94 -6.88
CA ILE A 101 -2.44 -15.55 -6.81
C ILE A 101 -3.06 -15.49 -8.22
N PHE A 102 -2.33 -14.94 -9.19
CA PHE A 102 -2.83 -14.86 -10.57
C PHE A 102 -3.04 -16.26 -11.19
N VAL A 103 -2.13 -17.20 -10.97
CA VAL A 103 -2.25 -18.56 -11.48
C VAL A 103 -3.41 -19.31 -10.81
N GLU A 104 -3.54 -19.21 -9.48
CA GLU A 104 -4.64 -19.83 -8.73
C GLU A 104 -6.02 -19.23 -9.08
N SER A 105 -6.09 -17.97 -9.54
CA SER A 105 -7.36 -17.38 -9.96
C SER A 105 -7.87 -17.85 -11.33
N ILE A 106 -7.02 -18.49 -12.17
CA ILE A 106 -7.40 -18.91 -13.53
C ILE A 106 -8.67 -19.79 -13.58
N PRO A 107 -8.88 -20.80 -12.70
CA PRO A 107 -10.07 -21.65 -12.74
C PRO A 107 -11.38 -20.86 -12.64
N VAL A 108 -11.44 -19.86 -11.76
CA VAL A 108 -12.66 -19.05 -11.60
C VAL A 108 -12.91 -18.14 -12.80
N PHE A 109 -11.86 -17.62 -13.45
CA PHE A 109 -12.03 -16.87 -14.69
C PHE A 109 -12.62 -17.75 -15.81
N VAL A 110 -12.24 -19.03 -15.88
CA VAL A 110 -12.82 -19.98 -16.82
C VAL A 110 -14.28 -20.30 -16.45
N TYR A 111 -14.56 -20.51 -15.16
CA TYR A 111 -15.92 -20.78 -14.67
C TYR A 111 -16.89 -19.62 -14.95
N GLU A 112 -16.47 -18.39 -14.72
CA GLU A 112 -17.24 -17.17 -14.95
C GLU A 112 -17.10 -16.65 -16.40
N SER A 113 -16.81 -17.52 -17.35
CA SER A 113 -16.76 -17.20 -18.77
C SER A 113 -18.17 -16.97 -19.35
N THR A 114 -18.26 -16.19 -20.38
CA THR A 114 -19.48 -16.04 -21.21
C THR A 114 -19.13 -15.85 -22.67
N THR A 115 -20.05 -16.26 -23.52
CA THR A 115 -19.86 -16.11 -24.98
C THR A 115 -20.45 -14.79 -25.46
N VAL A 116 -19.61 -13.97 -26.09
CA VAL A 116 -19.99 -12.70 -26.73
C VAL A 116 -19.60 -12.78 -28.18
N PHE A 117 -20.56 -12.61 -29.10
CA PHE A 117 -20.34 -12.72 -30.55
C PHE A 117 -19.64 -14.03 -31.00
N GLY A 118 -19.93 -15.14 -30.30
CA GLY A 118 -19.33 -16.46 -30.61
C GLY A 118 -17.95 -16.70 -30.01
N ILE A 119 -17.37 -15.73 -29.29
CA ILE A 119 -16.08 -15.85 -28.62
C ILE A 119 -16.31 -16.02 -27.13
N SER A 120 -15.68 -17.04 -26.52
CA SER A 120 -15.69 -17.22 -25.07
C SER A 120 -14.73 -16.21 -24.41
N VAL A 121 -15.27 -15.34 -23.56
CA VAL A 121 -14.50 -14.34 -22.82
C VAL A 121 -14.42 -14.79 -21.35
N PRO A 122 -13.22 -15.22 -20.87
CA PRO A 122 -13.03 -15.63 -19.48
C PRO A 122 -13.27 -14.48 -18.53
N GLY A 123 -13.89 -14.75 -17.37
CA GLY A 123 -14.06 -13.80 -16.29
C GLY A 123 -15.05 -12.65 -16.55
N LEU A 124 -15.65 -12.55 -17.74
CA LEU A 124 -16.53 -11.41 -18.05
C LEU A 124 -17.72 -11.32 -17.09
N ARG A 125 -18.24 -12.45 -16.62
CA ARG A 125 -19.35 -12.48 -15.66
C ARG A 125 -18.96 -11.93 -14.28
N MET A 126 -17.68 -12.02 -13.88
CA MET A 126 -17.18 -11.42 -12.63
C MET A 126 -17.34 -9.90 -12.63
N PHE A 127 -17.26 -9.26 -13.80
CA PHE A 127 -17.36 -7.80 -13.97
C PHE A 127 -18.74 -7.32 -14.48
N THR A 128 -19.67 -8.21 -14.74
CA THR A 128 -21.02 -7.86 -15.24
C THR A 128 -22.14 -8.23 -14.29
N ARG A 129 -21.94 -9.19 -13.42
CA ARG A 129 -22.90 -9.54 -12.37
C ARG A 129 -22.86 -8.54 -11.22
N VAL A 130 -23.96 -8.40 -10.52
CA VAL A 130 -24.16 -7.41 -9.45
C VAL A 130 -24.28 -8.00 -8.06
N GLN A 131 -24.07 -9.30 -7.92
CA GLN A 131 -24.20 -10.04 -6.67
C GLN A 131 -23.14 -11.13 -6.58
N TRP A 132 -22.53 -11.24 -5.40
CA TRP A 132 -21.69 -12.37 -5.01
C TRP A 132 -22.52 -13.34 -4.20
N ASP A 133 -22.52 -14.63 -4.55
CA ASP A 133 -23.11 -15.70 -3.77
C ASP A 133 -22.30 -16.98 -4.00
N ALA A 134 -21.50 -17.35 -2.99
CA ALA A 134 -20.63 -18.53 -3.04
C ALA A 134 -21.29 -19.78 -2.42
N VAL A 135 -22.51 -19.64 -1.86
CA VAL A 135 -23.16 -20.70 -1.08
C VAL A 135 -24.40 -21.25 -1.80
N SER A 136 -25.24 -20.36 -2.33
CA SER A 136 -26.54 -20.75 -2.88
C SER A 136 -26.47 -21.03 -4.39
N PRO A 137 -26.81 -22.23 -4.88
CA PRO A 137 -26.85 -22.48 -6.32
C PRO A 137 -27.88 -21.61 -7.05
N PRO A 138 -27.57 -21.06 -8.22
CA PRO A 138 -26.30 -21.15 -8.93
C PRO A 138 -25.24 -20.25 -8.33
N ILE A 139 -24.07 -20.81 -8.00
CA ILE A 139 -22.91 -20.10 -7.47
C ILE A 139 -22.51 -18.94 -8.41
N ARG A 140 -22.20 -17.78 -7.83
CA ARG A 140 -21.89 -16.55 -8.58
C ARG A 140 -20.73 -15.81 -7.94
N TYR A 141 -19.65 -15.65 -8.69
CA TYR A 141 -18.50 -14.88 -8.28
C TYR A 141 -18.49 -13.55 -9.02
N SER A 142 -18.87 -12.46 -8.35
CA SER A 142 -18.89 -11.12 -8.93
C SER A 142 -18.04 -10.16 -8.11
N MET A 143 -17.12 -9.45 -8.74
CA MET A 143 -16.27 -8.44 -8.10
C MET A 143 -16.94 -7.06 -8.05
N VAL A 144 -18.00 -6.83 -8.84
CA VAL A 144 -18.62 -5.49 -9.00
C VAL A 144 -19.08 -4.87 -7.68
N PRO A 145 -19.78 -5.60 -6.77
CA PRO A 145 -20.21 -5.02 -5.49
C PRO A 145 -19.03 -4.57 -4.62
N MET A 146 -17.96 -5.37 -4.58
CA MET A 146 -16.79 -5.08 -3.74
C MET A 146 -15.92 -3.98 -4.32
N ILE A 147 -15.76 -3.94 -5.65
CA ILE A 147 -15.09 -2.81 -6.33
C ILE A 147 -15.85 -1.50 -6.03
N HIS A 148 -17.18 -1.52 -6.16
CA HIS A 148 -18.01 -0.38 -5.80
C HIS A 148 -17.83 0.03 -4.33
N GLY A 149 -17.86 -0.93 -3.39
CA GLY A 149 -17.64 -0.68 -1.97
C GLY A 149 -16.25 -0.08 -1.68
N THR A 150 -15.21 -0.64 -2.28
CA THR A 150 -13.83 -0.12 -2.14
C THR A 150 -13.73 1.31 -2.67
N VAL A 151 -14.31 1.60 -3.84
CA VAL A 151 -14.32 2.95 -4.42
C VAL A 151 -15.06 3.93 -3.52
N MET A 152 -16.25 3.57 -3.05
CA MET A 152 -17.06 4.43 -2.17
C MET A 152 -16.33 4.75 -0.86
N VAL A 153 -15.81 3.73 -0.17
CA VAL A 153 -15.05 3.92 1.08
C VAL A 153 -13.82 4.78 0.85
N THR A 154 -13.06 4.52 -0.23
CA THR A 154 -11.85 5.27 -0.56
C THR A 154 -12.14 6.73 -0.88
N LEU A 155 -13.18 7.01 -1.66
CA LEU A 155 -13.57 8.39 -1.99
C LEU A 155 -13.95 9.18 -0.74
N ILE A 156 -14.76 8.58 0.15
CA ILE A 156 -15.16 9.22 1.40
C ILE A 156 -13.95 9.40 2.33
N ALA A 157 -13.11 8.38 2.47
CA ALA A 157 -11.90 8.46 3.28
C ALA A 157 -10.96 9.55 2.78
N THR A 158 -10.78 9.65 1.46
CA THR A 158 -9.96 10.70 0.84
C THR A 158 -10.57 12.09 1.05
N ALA A 159 -11.90 12.22 0.91
CA ALA A 159 -12.60 13.48 1.15
C ALA A 159 -12.48 13.97 2.60
N VAL A 160 -12.23 13.07 3.56
CA VAL A 160 -11.94 13.41 4.96
C VAL A 160 -10.44 13.63 5.16
N ALA A 161 -9.60 12.66 4.79
CA ALA A 161 -8.17 12.66 5.12
C ALA A 161 -7.39 13.72 4.36
N ALA A 162 -7.68 13.98 3.08
CA ALA A 162 -6.89 14.91 2.28
C ALA A 162 -7.08 16.37 2.74
N PRO A 163 -8.30 16.93 2.83
CA PRO A 163 -8.44 18.33 3.23
C PRO A 163 -8.03 18.55 4.69
N LEU A 164 -8.42 17.67 5.61
CA LEU A 164 -8.05 17.81 7.03
C LEU A 164 -6.56 17.59 7.25
N GLY A 165 -5.97 16.58 6.60
CA GLY A 165 -4.56 16.26 6.72
C GLY A 165 -3.66 17.34 6.15
N VAL A 166 -3.96 17.84 4.95
CA VAL A 166 -3.19 18.94 4.34
C VAL A 166 -3.35 20.23 5.13
N SER A 167 -4.55 20.54 5.61
CA SER A 167 -4.78 21.73 6.46
C SER A 167 -4.02 21.65 7.78
N ALA A 168 -4.02 20.48 8.43
CA ALA A 168 -3.25 20.25 9.65
C ALA A 168 -1.74 20.33 9.40
N ALA A 169 -1.26 19.79 8.29
CA ALA A 169 0.15 19.88 7.90
C ALA A 169 0.59 21.34 7.66
N LEU A 170 -0.22 22.12 6.94
CA LEU A 170 0.01 23.55 6.73
C LEU A 170 0.03 24.31 8.05
N PHE A 171 -0.93 24.03 8.94
CA PHE A 171 -0.95 24.66 10.25
C PHE A 171 0.31 24.34 11.06
N LEU A 172 0.70 23.08 11.10
CA LEU A 172 1.88 22.62 11.85
C LEU A 172 3.20 23.15 11.25
N SER A 173 3.33 23.19 9.92
CA SER A 173 4.54 23.63 9.24
C SER A 173 4.72 25.15 9.29
N GLU A 174 3.66 25.93 9.02
CA GLU A 174 3.80 27.36 8.75
C GLU A 174 3.26 28.27 9.86
N ILE A 175 2.30 27.81 10.68
CA ILE A 175 1.56 28.68 11.59
C ILE A 175 1.81 28.34 13.06
N ALA A 176 1.90 27.05 13.39
CA ALA A 176 1.92 26.60 14.79
C ALA A 176 3.20 27.05 15.52
N PRO A 177 3.09 27.67 16.72
CA PRO A 177 4.23 27.91 17.57
C PRO A 177 4.87 26.57 18.01
N ALA A 178 6.17 26.60 18.35
CA ALA A 178 6.95 25.41 18.70
C ALA A 178 6.27 24.56 19.79
N ALA A 179 5.75 25.20 20.84
CA ALA A 179 5.06 24.51 21.94
C ALA A 179 3.81 23.73 21.49
N VAL A 180 3.07 24.23 20.48
CA VAL A 180 1.93 23.52 19.91
C VAL A 180 2.39 22.33 19.05
N ARG A 181 3.42 22.55 18.23
CA ARG A 181 4.00 21.50 17.38
C ARG A 181 4.54 20.34 18.20
N GLU A 182 5.26 20.61 19.30
CA GLU A 182 5.81 19.60 20.21
C GLU A 182 4.74 18.72 20.87
N VAL A 183 3.50 19.18 21.01
CA VAL A 183 2.40 18.40 21.57
C VAL A 183 1.56 17.72 20.50
N VAL A 184 1.24 18.43 19.42
CA VAL A 184 0.32 17.93 18.38
C VAL A 184 0.99 16.85 17.51
N LYS A 185 2.28 17.01 17.17
CA LYS A 185 2.98 16.05 16.30
C LYS A 185 3.05 14.66 16.94
N PRO A 186 3.49 14.47 18.19
CA PRO A 186 3.40 13.17 18.87
C PRO A 186 1.96 12.66 18.99
N GLY A 187 0.98 13.54 19.20
CA GLY A 187 -0.44 13.16 19.22
C GLY A 187 -0.91 12.53 17.90
N VAL A 188 -0.51 13.11 16.77
CA VAL A 188 -0.78 12.55 15.43
C VAL A 188 -0.07 11.21 15.24
N GLU A 189 1.18 11.09 15.70
CA GLU A 189 1.95 9.83 15.62
C GLU A 189 1.33 8.72 16.46
N ILE A 190 0.82 9.02 17.66
CA ILE A 190 0.10 8.06 18.52
C ILE A 190 -1.16 7.56 17.79
N LEU A 191 -1.92 8.43 17.12
CA LEU A 191 -3.09 8.01 16.35
C LEU A 191 -2.72 7.04 15.20
N ALA A 192 -1.56 7.23 14.57
CA ALA A 192 -1.04 6.30 13.56
C ALA A 192 -0.72 4.91 14.13
N GLY A 193 -0.36 4.83 15.41
CA GLY A 193 -0.01 3.60 16.11
C GLY A 193 -1.21 2.77 16.59
N ILE A 194 -2.43 3.30 16.58
CA ILE A 194 -3.62 2.55 17.00
C ILE A 194 -3.92 1.45 15.98
N PRO A 195 -4.08 0.17 16.41
CA PRO A 195 -4.44 -0.93 15.51
C PRO A 195 -5.76 -0.65 14.77
N SER A 196 -5.81 -0.92 13.47
CA SER A 196 -6.99 -0.63 12.63
C SER A 196 -8.26 -1.35 13.10
N ILE A 197 -8.13 -2.53 13.66
CA ILE A 197 -9.25 -3.28 14.22
C ILE A 197 -9.95 -2.51 15.37
N VAL A 198 -9.20 -1.73 16.17
CA VAL A 198 -9.76 -0.92 17.28
C VAL A 198 -10.66 0.18 16.70
N TYR A 199 -10.23 0.86 15.65
CA TYR A 199 -11.07 1.82 14.94
C TYR A 199 -12.34 1.18 14.39
N GLY A 200 -12.20 -0.01 13.78
CA GLY A 200 -13.33 -0.79 13.29
C GLY A 200 -14.30 -1.18 14.41
N PHE A 201 -13.79 -1.60 15.56
CA PHE A 201 -14.60 -1.96 16.73
C PHE A 201 -15.36 -0.78 17.31
N ILE A 202 -14.71 0.39 17.45
CA ILE A 202 -15.35 1.64 17.87
C ILE A 202 -16.44 2.05 16.82
N GLY A 203 -16.07 1.96 15.54
CA GLY A 203 -17.01 2.21 14.45
C GLY A 203 -18.25 1.32 14.52
N PHE A 204 -18.06 0.04 14.78
CA PHE A 204 -19.13 -0.94 14.87
C PHE A 204 -20.00 -0.80 16.13
N THR A 205 -19.37 -0.61 17.31
CA THR A 205 -20.06 -0.64 18.61
C THR A 205 -20.67 0.69 19.00
N ILE A 206 -20.10 1.81 18.53
CA ILE A 206 -20.53 3.16 18.91
C ILE A 206 -21.16 3.86 17.73
N LEU A 207 -20.41 3.99 16.63
CA LEU A 207 -20.84 4.80 15.49
C LEU A 207 -21.99 4.14 14.72
N GLY A 208 -21.97 2.81 14.57
CA GLY A 208 -23.02 2.05 13.88
C GLY A 208 -24.39 2.16 14.54
N PRO A 209 -24.56 1.86 15.84
CA PRO A 209 -25.83 2.02 16.55
C PRO A 209 -26.31 3.47 16.57
N TRP A 210 -25.42 4.44 16.83
CA TRP A 210 -25.76 5.85 16.77
C TRP A 210 -26.28 6.26 15.39
N ALA A 211 -25.63 5.80 14.34
CA ALA A 211 -26.06 6.08 12.97
C ALA A 211 -27.40 5.43 12.62
N ALA A 212 -27.66 4.22 13.12
CA ALA A 212 -28.95 3.55 12.94
C ALA A 212 -30.08 4.35 13.56
N ASP A 213 -29.89 4.87 14.77
CA ASP A 213 -30.89 5.66 15.48
C ASP A 213 -31.14 7.01 14.80
N GLN A 214 -30.11 7.71 14.34
CA GLN A 214 -30.22 9.04 13.77
C GLN A 214 -30.71 9.03 12.30
N PHE A 215 -30.19 8.10 11.49
CA PHE A 215 -30.43 8.08 10.05
C PHE A 215 -31.33 6.93 9.60
N ARG A 216 -31.90 6.16 10.55
CA ARG A 216 -32.74 4.99 10.27
C ARG A 216 -32.09 4.00 9.29
N THR A 217 -30.77 3.87 9.39
CA THR A 217 -30.01 2.88 8.63
C THR A 217 -30.21 1.50 9.25
N THR A 218 -29.87 0.44 8.53
CA THR A 218 -30.02 -0.93 9.03
C THR A 218 -29.07 -1.28 10.20
N GLY A 219 -28.25 -0.34 10.67
CA GLY A 219 -27.27 -0.51 11.76
C GLY A 219 -26.10 -1.42 11.40
N GLN A 220 -26.16 -2.08 10.25
CA GLN A 220 -25.11 -3.00 9.79
C GLN A 220 -24.62 -2.53 8.42
N GLY A 221 -23.41 -1.97 8.41
CA GLY A 221 -22.71 -1.60 7.20
C GLY A 221 -23.17 -0.29 6.54
N SER A 222 -22.31 0.69 6.58
CA SER A 222 -22.47 1.95 5.85
C SER A 222 -21.11 2.36 5.29
N TYR A 223 -21.04 2.56 3.98
CA TYR A 223 -19.81 3.05 3.33
C TYR A 223 -19.41 4.44 3.85
N LEU A 224 -20.39 5.28 4.21
CA LEU A 224 -20.13 6.61 4.76
C LEU A 224 -19.35 6.52 6.09
N PHE A 225 -19.84 5.74 7.04
CA PHE A 225 -19.21 5.67 8.36
C PHE A 225 -17.90 4.90 8.32
N VAL A 226 -17.81 3.84 7.51
CA VAL A 226 -16.52 3.16 7.25
C VAL A 226 -15.53 4.13 6.61
N GLY A 227 -15.94 4.88 5.59
CA GLY A 227 -15.08 5.86 4.93
C GLY A 227 -14.60 6.97 5.87
N ILE A 228 -15.44 7.46 6.77
CA ILE A 228 -15.03 8.44 7.80
C ILE A 228 -13.99 7.82 8.74
N VAL A 229 -14.23 6.62 9.26
CA VAL A 229 -13.28 5.94 10.16
C VAL A 229 -11.95 5.68 9.45
N VAL A 230 -11.98 5.17 8.22
CA VAL A 230 -10.77 4.93 7.41
C VAL A 230 -10.05 6.25 7.08
N GLY A 231 -10.81 7.32 6.83
CA GLY A 231 -10.26 8.66 6.62
C GLY A 231 -9.53 9.19 7.85
N LEU A 232 -10.09 9.02 9.04
CA LEU A 232 -9.43 9.38 10.30
C LEU A 232 -8.15 8.54 10.53
N MET A 233 -8.15 7.28 10.13
CA MET A 233 -6.96 6.41 10.19
C MET A 233 -5.87 6.82 9.18
N ALA A 234 -6.25 7.32 8.00
CA ALA A 234 -5.30 7.78 6.98
C ALA A 234 -4.75 9.18 7.28
N LEU A 235 -5.47 9.97 8.07
CA LEU A 235 -5.15 11.36 8.37
C LEU A 235 -3.73 11.55 8.93
N PRO A 236 -3.23 10.77 9.92
CA PRO A 236 -1.87 10.91 10.42
C PRO A 236 -0.80 10.76 9.33
N THR A 237 -1.01 9.81 8.41
CA THR A 237 -0.08 9.59 7.28
C THR A 237 -0.03 10.80 6.36
N VAL A 238 -1.19 11.37 6.02
CA VAL A 238 -1.26 12.58 5.18
C VAL A 238 -0.62 13.77 5.89
N VAL A 239 -0.91 13.95 7.19
CA VAL A 239 -0.34 15.05 7.99
C VAL A 239 1.19 14.99 8.01
N SER A 240 1.75 13.84 8.41
CA SER A 240 3.20 13.71 8.58
C SER A 240 3.96 13.90 7.26
N VAL A 241 3.52 13.23 6.18
CA VAL A 241 4.21 13.33 4.89
C VAL A 241 4.03 14.71 4.24
N ALA A 242 2.85 15.33 4.39
CA ALA A 242 2.62 16.67 3.87
C ALA A 242 3.40 17.72 4.68
N GLU A 243 3.49 17.59 6.01
CA GLU A 243 4.28 18.47 6.87
C GLU A 243 5.76 18.39 6.53
N ASP A 244 6.31 17.19 6.31
CA ASP A 244 7.70 17.00 5.88
C ASP A 244 7.95 17.64 4.51
N ALA A 245 7.00 17.51 3.56
CA ALA A 245 7.11 18.15 2.25
C ALA A 245 7.10 19.69 2.33
N LEU A 246 6.23 20.26 3.14
CA LEU A 246 6.13 21.71 3.35
C LEU A 246 7.38 22.26 4.05
N SER A 247 7.90 21.55 5.05
CA SER A 247 9.10 21.92 5.80
C SER A 247 10.37 21.84 4.94
N SER A 248 10.37 21.05 3.88
CA SER A 248 11.50 20.91 2.94
C SER A 248 11.71 22.14 2.05
N VAL A 249 10.74 23.07 1.99
CA VAL A 249 10.84 24.30 1.21
C VAL A 249 11.88 25.22 1.85
N PRO A 250 12.94 25.65 1.12
CA PRO A 250 14.01 26.45 1.67
C PRO A 250 13.53 27.75 2.31
N GLU A 251 14.00 28.07 3.52
CA GLU A 251 13.65 29.28 4.26
C GLU A 251 14.03 30.55 3.49
N SER A 252 15.07 30.50 2.65
CA SER A 252 15.47 31.59 1.78
C SER A 252 14.39 31.99 0.76
N MET A 253 13.55 31.05 0.31
CA MET A 253 12.44 31.35 -0.58
C MET A 253 11.31 32.07 0.16
N LYS A 254 11.02 31.68 1.39
CA LYS A 254 10.00 32.28 2.25
C LYS A 254 10.42 33.70 2.68
N SER A 255 11.62 33.84 3.22
CA SER A 255 12.16 35.13 3.64
C SER A 255 12.35 36.10 2.48
N GLY A 256 12.74 35.60 1.29
CA GLY A 256 12.80 36.42 0.07
C GLY A 256 11.45 37.01 -0.34
N SER A 257 10.37 36.22 -0.23
CA SER A 257 9.00 36.66 -0.48
C SER A 257 8.57 37.75 0.52
N LEU A 258 8.80 37.52 1.81
CA LEU A 258 8.48 38.49 2.87
C LEU A 258 9.25 39.79 2.70
N ALA A 259 10.51 39.75 2.27
CA ALA A 259 11.31 40.91 1.98
C ALA A 259 10.75 41.78 0.83
N MET A 260 9.96 41.18 -0.09
CA MET A 260 9.24 41.93 -1.13
C MET A 260 7.92 42.52 -0.66
N GLY A 261 7.59 42.41 0.65
CA GLY A 261 6.39 42.98 1.26
C GLY A 261 5.14 42.11 1.20
N THR A 262 5.27 40.84 0.88
CA THR A 262 4.14 39.89 0.94
C THR A 262 3.81 39.57 2.40
N THR A 263 2.55 39.19 2.66
CA THR A 263 2.12 38.66 3.96
C THR A 263 2.47 37.19 4.07
N ASP A 264 2.49 36.61 5.31
CA ASP A 264 2.71 35.18 5.54
C ASP A 264 1.73 34.33 4.73
N TRP A 265 0.45 34.71 4.66
CA TRP A 265 -0.56 34.03 3.87
C TRP A 265 -0.24 34.04 2.36
N GLN A 266 0.19 35.18 1.85
CA GLN A 266 0.61 35.29 0.44
C GLN A 266 1.85 34.45 0.15
N THR A 267 2.84 34.48 1.05
CA THR A 267 4.04 33.63 0.95
C THR A 267 3.66 32.16 0.96
N MET A 268 2.79 31.73 1.88
CA MET A 268 2.34 30.33 1.97
C MET A 268 1.61 29.89 0.69
N THR A 269 0.68 30.69 0.18
CA THR A 269 -0.13 30.31 -0.99
C THR A 269 0.61 30.44 -2.32
N SER A 270 1.56 31.39 -2.45
CA SER A 270 2.25 31.69 -3.70
C SER A 270 3.63 31.04 -3.81
N ILE A 271 4.26 30.67 -2.70
CA ILE A 271 5.60 30.09 -2.66
C ILE A 271 5.58 28.69 -2.04
N THR A 272 5.18 28.57 -0.75
CA THR A 272 5.33 27.30 -0.01
C THR A 272 4.49 26.19 -0.62
N ILE A 273 3.18 26.39 -0.82
CA ILE A 273 2.29 25.36 -1.37
C ILE A 273 2.70 24.95 -2.80
N PRO A 274 2.94 25.88 -3.75
CA PRO A 274 3.40 25.53 -5.08
C PRO A 274 4.75 24.79 -5.10
N ALA A 275 5.71 25.21 -4.27
CA ALA A 275 7.02 24.56 -4.18
C ALA A 275 6.93 23.15 -3.59
N ALA A 276 6.06 22.91 -2.61
CA ALA A 276 5.82 21.61 -1.99
C ALA A 276 4.76 20.75 -2.70
N PHE A 277 4.15 21.24 -3.80
CA PHE A 277 2.98 20.61 -4.40
C PHE A 277 3.16 19.12 -4.72
N SER A 278 4.31 18.74 -5.26
CA SER A 278 4.60 17.33 -5.57
C SER A 278 4.62 16.45 -4.32
N GLY A 279 5.22 16.94 -3.22
CA GLY A 279 5.28 16.23 -1.94
C GLY A 279 3.91 16.16 -1.25
N VAL A 280 3.15 17.25 -1.24
CA VAL A 280 1.78 17.27 -0.70
C VAL A 280 0.86 16.34 -1.50
N SER A 281 0.98 16.33 -2.83
CA SER A 281 0.23 15.39 -3.67
C SER A 281 0.61 13.93 -3.37
N ALA A 282 1.89 13.64 -3.17
CA ALA A 282 2.36 12.32 -2.78
C ALA A 282 1.81 11.90 -1.41
N ALA A 283 1.72 12.82 -0.43
CA ALA A 283 1.11 12.57 0.86
C ALA A 283 -0.37 12.15 0.74
N VAL A 284 -1.14 12.87 -0.08
CA VAL A 284 -2.55 12.52 -0.36
C VAL A 284 -2.65 11.16 -1.05
N LEU A 285 -1.83 10.88 -2.06
CA LEU A 285 -1.81 9.59 -2.74
C LEU A 285 -1.46 8.43 -1.80
N LEU A 286 -0.54 8.67 -0.84
CA LEU A 286 -0.21 7.68 0.19
C LEU A 286 -1.40 7.41 1.11
N GLY A 287 -2.14 8.45 1.50
CA GLY A 287 -3.40 8.32 2.24
C GLY A 287 -4.47 7.54 1.48
N VAL A 288 -4.61 7.79 0.16
CA VAL A 288 -5.50 7.03 -0.73
C VAL A 288 -5.09 5.56 -0.78
N GLY A 289 -3.79 5.27 -0.96
CA GLY A 289 -3.26 3.91 -0.97
C GLY A 289 -3.56 3.15 0.33
N ARG A 290 -3.42 3.84 1.48
CA ARG A 290 -3.81 3.29 2.79
C ARG A 290 -5.31 2.98 2.86
N ALA A 291 -6.16 3.88 2.36
CA ALA A 291 -7.61 3.71 2.39
C ALA A 291 -8.09 2.55 1.49
N ILE A 292 -7.49 2.38 0.31
CA ILE A 292 -7.81 1.26 -0.61
C ILE A 292 -7.46 -0.09 0.03
N GLY A 293 -6.33 -0.16 0.72
CA GLY A 293 -5.83 -1.38 1.35
C GLY A 293 -6.42 -1.69 2.73
N GLU A 294 -7.32 -0.84 3.26
CA GLU A 294 -7.86 -1.05 4.59
C GLU A 294 -8.75 -2.30 4.65
N THR A 295 -8.38 -3.22 5.53
CA THR A 295 -9.01 -4.53 5.65
C THR A 295 -9.78 -4.65 6.96
N MET A 296 -9.11 -4.46 8.10
CA MET A 296 -9.65 -4.85 9.41
C MET A 296 -10.81 -3.97 9.88
N ALA A 297 -10.71 -2.66 9.72
CA ALA A 297 -11.82 -1.77 10.07
C ALA A 297 -13.05 -2.04 9.18
N ALA A 298 -12.84 -2.23 7.87
CA ALA A 298 -13.90 -2.55 6.94
C ALA A 298 -14.54 -3.91 7.26
N THR A 299 -13.75 -4.94 7.58
CA THR A 299 -14.21 -6.29 7.93
C THR A 299 -15.11 -6.29 9.17
N VAL A 300 -14.77 -5.51 10.19
CA VAL A 300 -15.57 -5.42 11.42
C VAL A 300 -16.86 -4.64 11.19
N MET A 301 -16.83 -3.57 10.40
CA MET A 301 -17.94 -2.65 10.21
C MET A 301 -18.91 -3.04 9.07
N LEU A 302 -18.42 -3.76 8.04
CA LEU A 302 -19.22 -4.19 6.89
C LEU A 302 -19.56 -5.67 7.02
N ARG A 303 -20.86 -5.97 7.00
CA ARG A 303 -21.36 -7.35 7.10
C ARG A 303 -22.53 -7.55 6.15
N GLY A 304 -22.64 -8.73 5.58
CA GLY A 304 -23.74 -9.11 4.71
C GLY A 304 -23.31 -9.74 3.39
N VAL A 305 -24.28 -10.19 2.61
CA VAL A 305 -24.04 -10.77 1.28
C VAL A 305 -23.74 -9.66 0.29
N PRO A 306 -22.56 -9.65 -0.35
CA PRO A 306 -22.18 -8.57 -1.24
C PRO A 306 -23.09 -8.44 -2.45
N GLN A 307 -23.80 -7.33 -2.52
CA GLN A 307 -24.59 -6.95 -3.69
C GLN A 307 -24.45 -5.45 -3.96
N LEU A 308 -24.64 -5.09 -5.22
CA LEU A 308 -24.52 -3.70 -5.63
C LEU A 308 -25.64 -2.85 -5.03
N THR A 309 -25.28 -1.77 -4.35
CA THR A 309 -26.26 -0.83 -3.74
C THR A 309 -27.04 -0.08 -4.81
N LYS A 310 -28.31 0.15 -4.55
CA LYS A 310 -29.15 0.97 -5.41
C LYS A 310 -29.85 2.05 -4.58
N PRO A 311 -29.75 3.35 -4.97
CA PRO A 311 -28.89 3.87 -6.04
C PRO A 311 -27.40 3.75 -5.72
N LEU A 312 -26.51 3.77 -6.74
CA LEU A 312 -25.07 3.57 -6.59
C LEU A 312 -24.40 4.59 -5.65
N TYR A 313 -24.94 5.80 -5.58
CA TYR A 313 -24.42 6.85 -4.69
C TYR A 313 -24.90 6.72 -3.23
N ASN A 314 -25.67 5.69 -2.89
CA ASN A 314 -26.12 5.50 -1.52
C ASN A 314 -24.98 5.06 -0.61
N ALA A 315 -24.39 6.02 0.08
CA ALA A 315 -23.30 5.79 1.01
C ALA A 315 -23.75 5.29 2.41
N PHE A 316 -25.06 5.42 2.72
CA PHE A 316 -25.61 4.96 4.01
C PHE A 316 -25.81 3.44 4.09
N TYR A 317 -25.61 2.74 2.99
CA TYR A 317 -25.68 1.29 2.93
C TYR A 317 -24.41 0.73 2.33
N GLY A 318 -23.89 -0.35 2.90
CA GLY A 318 -22.66 -1.00 2.41
C GLY A 318 -22.48 -2.38 3.02
N GLN A 319 -21.97 -3.32 2.25
CA GLN A 319 -21.86 -4.72 2.68
C GLN A 319 -20.43 -5.22 2.72
N SER A 320 -19.59 -4.91 1.73
CA SER A 320 -18.20 -5.33 1.70
C SER A 320 -17.35 -4.46 0.78
N THR A 321 -16.04 -4.51 1.02
CA THR A 321 -14.96 -4.07 0.12
C THR A 321 -14.23 -5.30 -0.39
N LEU A 322 -13.33 -5.16 -1.37
CA LEU A 322 -12.48 -6.26 -1.86
C LEU A 322 -11.72 -6.91 -0.72
N THR A 323 -11.04 -6.13 0.08
CA THR A 323 -10.22 -6.62 1.20
C THR A 323 -11.04 -7.25 2.33
N SER A 324 -12.22 -6.69 2.65
CA SER A 324 -13.10 -7.24 3.68
C SER A 324 -13.75 -8.55 3.26
N LEU A 325 -14.04 -8.74 1.97
CA LEU A 325 -14.54 -10.02 1.45
C LEU A 325 -13.51 -11.13 1.68
N ILE A 326 -12.26 -10.90 1.29
CA ILE A 326 -11.17 -11.85 1.50
C ILE A 326 -11.06 -12.20 3.00
N ALA A 327 -10.94 -11.19 3.86
CA ALA A 327 -10.76 -11.39 5.30
C ALA A 327 -11.92 -12.15 5.97
N ASN A 328 -13.15 -11.96 5.50
CA ASN A 328 -14.33 -12.62 6.06
C ASN A 328 -14.51 -14.07 5.57
N ASN A 329 -13.95 -14.43 4.42
CA ASN A 329 -14.23 -15.73 3.79
C ASN A 329 -13.00 -16.65 3.68
N TYR A 330 -11.77 -16.13 3.74
CA TYR A 330 -10.54 -16.89 3.50
C TYR A 330 -10.42 -18.16 4.36
N GLY A 331 -10.84 -18.11 5.63
CA GLY A 331 -10.75 -19.24 6.54
C GLY A 331 -11.77 -20.36 6.31
N GLU A 332 -12.82 -20.11 5.52
CA GLU A 332 -13.92 -21.04 5.25
C GLU A 332 -14.01 -21.41 3.76
N ALA A 333 -13.27 -20.71 2.91
CA ALA A 333 -13.29 -20.91 1.47
C ALA A 333 -12.48 -22.16 1.08
N ASP A 334 -13.00 -22.91 0.12
CA ASP A 334 -12.30 -24.01 -0.52
C ASP A 334 -12.58 -24.05 -2.04
N GLY A 335 -11.73 -24.78 -2.80
CA GLY A 335 -11.89 -24.94 -4.24
C GLY A 335 -12.09 -23.62 -4.99
N LEU A 336 -13.07 -23.57 -5.88
CA LEU A 336 -13.37 -22.37 -6.70
C LEU A 336 -13.67 -21.11 -5.89
N GLN A 337 -14.16 -21.22 -4.65
CA GLN A 337 -14.37 -20.05 -3.80
C GLN A 337 -13.04 -19.44 -3.36
N MET A 338 -12.05 -20.29 -3.02
CA MET A 338 -10.70 -19.83 -2.69
C MET A 338 -10.04 -19.17 -3.90
N ASP A 339 -10.18 -19.76 -5.09
CA ASP A 339 -9.64 -19.21 -6.34
C ASP A 339 -10.29 -17.85 -6.72
N ALA A 340 -11.51 -17.59 -6.22
CA ALA A 340 -12.27 -16.38 -6.48
C ALA A 340 -11.97 -15.24 -5.49
N LEU A 341 -11.42 -15.54 -4.31
CA LEU A 341 -11.02 -14.56 -3.28
C LEU A 341 -9.66 -13.95 -3.56
#